data_6e7e38ce0a97b6ade4f5742420fd1a57
#
_entry.id   6e7e38ce0a97b6ade4f5742420fd1a57
#
_cell.length_a   1.000
_cell.length_b   1.000
_cell.length_c   1.000
_cell.angle_alpha   90.00
_cell.angle_beta   90.00
_cell.angle_gamma   90.00
#
_symmetry.space_group_name_H-M   'P 1'
#
loop_
_entity.id
_entity.type
_entity.pdbx_description
1 polymer ?
#
loop_
_entity_poly.entity_id
_entity_poly.type
_entity_poly.pdbx_seq_one_letter_code
_entity_poly.pdbx_strand_id
1 'polypeptide(L)'
;MFLDIVYEDGYETAILAEFEKNPQADMIIFNIEVEESRRTYHITERKRVHWYNCGRYGAVSFAVRRDSLLASGSTFSLLFGGGAKYSNGEDSLFLTEFIQKGYKVYTAPVTIGREEAGDSTWFHGYNEKFFHDRGVLYHYLYGRLAGPLALRFLYAHKGTLCSEVTIKQAKQWMRDGIREAGKRG
;
A
#
# COMPACT_ATOMS: atom_id res chain seq x y z
N MET A 1 -14.53 9.20 5.90
CA MET A 1 -13.71 10.40 6.09
C MET A 1 -12.51 10.23 5.17
N PHE A 2 -12.31 11.15 4.26
CA PHE A 2 -11.15 11.15 3.39
C PHE A 2 -9.96 11.64 4.22
N LEU A 3 -8.78 11.10 3.99
CA LEU A 3 -7.54 11.71 4.45
C LEU A 3 -7.43 13.05 3.72
N ASP A 4 -7.55 14.14 4.46
CA ASP A 4 -7.38 15.47 3.87
C ASP A 4 -5.88 15.71 3.70
N ILE A 5 -5.41 15.55 2.46
CA ILE A 5 -4.02 15.86 2.10
C ILE A 5 -3.98 17.30 1.60
N VAL A 6 -3.17 18.09 2.25
CA VAL A 6 -2.83 19.44 1.78
C VAL A 6 -1.51 19.35 1.06
N TYR A 7 -1.53 19.63 -0.24
CA TYR A 7 -0.33 19.67 -1.04
C TYR A 7 0.47 20.96 -0.78
N GLU A 8 1.79 20.86 -0.81
CA GLU A 8 2.70 21.99 -0.66
C GLU A 8 2.64 22.91 -1.88
N ASP A 9 2.88 24.20 -1.67
CA ASP A 9 2.98 25.17 -2.79
C ASP A 9 4.07 24.73 -3.77
N GLY A 10 3.74 24.66 -5.05
CA GLY A 10 4.67 24.25 -6.10
C GLY A 10 4.89 22.72 -6.21
N TYR A 11 4.07 21.89 -5.56
CA TYR A 11 4.17 20.43 -5.62
C TYR A 11 4.14 19.90 -7.07
N GLU A 12 3.37 20.51 -7.95
CA GLU A 12 3.29 20.15 -9.37
C GLU A 12 4.65 20.32 -10.07
N THR A 13 5.32 21.46 -9.81
CA THR A 13 6.66 21.72 -10.34
C THR A 13 7.67 20.72 -9.81
N ALA A 14 7.58 20.37 -8.53
CA ALA A 14 8.44 19.37 -7.91
C ALA A 14 8.23 17.97 -8.53
N ILE A 15 6.99 17.58 -8.78
CA ILE A 15 6.64 16.34 -9.47
C ILE A 15 7.23 16.31 -10.87
N LEU A 16 7.02 17.34 -11.67
CA LEU A 16 7.53 17.43 -13.03
C LEU A 16 9.06 17.35 -13.07
N ALA A 17 9.74 18.08 -12.19
CA ALA A 17 11.20 18.06 -12.07
C ALA A 17 11.73 16.64 -11.74
N GLU A 18 11.02 15.85 -10.92
CA GLU A 18 11.43 14.47 -10.63
C GLU A 18 11.22 13.54 -11.83
N PHE A 19 10.17 13.75 -12.63
CA PHE A 19 10.01 13.01 -13.89
C PHE A 19 11.06 13.39 -14.94
N GLU A 20 11.54 14.64 -14.98
CA GLU A 20 12.64 15.08 -15.83
C GLU A 20 13.97 14.41 -15.44
N LYS A 21 14.26 14.32 -14.13
CA LYS A 21 15.44 13.62 -13.60
C LYS A 21 15.38 12.10 -13.84
N ASN A 22 14.19 11.56 -13.99
CA ASN A 22 13.97 10.12 -14.19
C ASN A 22 12.99 9.85 -15.36
N PRO A 23 13.41 10.13 -16.61
CA PRO A 23 12.53 10.06 -17.77
C PRO A 23 12.00 8.66 -18.07
N GLN A 24 12.64 7.62 -17.53
CA GLN A 24 12.21 6.22 -17.65
C GLN A 24 11.11 5.84 -16.65
N ALA A 25 10.76 6.70 -15.68
CA ALA A 25 9.74 6.41 -14.71
C ALA A 25 8.34 6.56 -15.33
N ASP A 26 7.51 5.54 -15.18
CA ASP A 26 6.09 5.60 -15.49
C ASP A 26 5.29 6.17 -14.31
N MET A 27 5.78 5.93 -13.09
CA MET A 27 5.22 6.43 -11.83
C MET A 27 6.33 6.78 -10.86
N ILE A 28 6.12 7.83 -10.08
CA ILE A 28 7.01 8.23 -8.98
C ILE A 28 6.20 8.31 -7.70
N ILE A 29 6.75 7.78 -6.62
CA ILE A 29 6.20 7.83 -5.26
C ILE A 29 6.97 8.86 -4.46
N PHE A 30 6.23 9.76 -3.82
CA PHE A 30 6.73 10.89 -3.06
C PHE A 30 6.51 10.70 -1.56
N ASN A 31 7.07 11.58 -0.74
CA ASN A 31 6.71 11.68 0.66
C ASN A 31 5.45 12.52 0.82
N ILE A 32 4.57 12.05 1.69
CA ILE A 32 3.53 12.84 2.35
C ILE A 32 3.94 12.92 3.81
N GLU A 33 4.00 14.12 4.37
CA GLU A 33 4.28 14.29 5.77
C GLU A 33 3.08 13.86 6.60
N VAL A 34 3.33 12.95 7.53
CA VAL A 34 2.33 12.42 8.46
C VAL A 34 2.91 12.48 9.86
N GLU A 35 2.06 12.48 10.87
CA GLU A 35 2.49 12.41 12.25
C GLU A 35 3.46 11.23 12.47
N GLU A 36 4.53 11.43 13.25
CA GLU A 36 5.61 10.46 13.40
C GLU A 36 5.10 9.10 13.92
N SER A 37 4.13 9.11 14.82
CA SER A 37 3.47 7.91 15.35
C SER A 37 2.75 7.07 14.30
N ARG A 38 2.35 7.69 13.18
CA ARG A 38 1.60 7.07 12.07
C ARG A 38 2.46 6.80 10.86
N ARG A 39 3.69 7.29 10.85
CA ARG A 39 4.61 7.14 9.72
C ARG A 39 5.04 5.69 9.53
N THR A 40 4.66 5.10 8.42
CA THR A 40 5.04 3.73 8.06
C THR A 40 6.30 3.65 7.22
N TYR A 41 6.66 4.72 6.52
CA TYR A 41 7.88 4.83 5.71
C TYR A 41 8.31 6.30 5.57
N HIS A 42 9.58 6.50 5.22
CA HIS A 42 10.12 7.77 4.75
C HIS A 42 11.11 7.52 3.62
N ILE A 43 10.91 8.18 2.49
CA ILE A 43 11.73 8.04 1.30
C ILE A 43 12.92 8.98 1.41
N THR A 44 14.12 8.42 1.48
CA THR A 44 15.39 9.19 1.60
C THR A 44 16.19 9.17 0.31
N GLU A 45 15.83 8.32 -0.65
CA GLU A 45 16.60 8.15 -1.88
C GLU A 45 15.72 7.74 -3.07
N ARG A 46 16.23 7.98 -4.28
CA ARG A 46 15.60 7.51 -5.52
C ARG A 46 15.95 6.06 -5.74
N LYS A 47 14.94 5.18 -5.65
CA LYS A 47 15.09 3.74 -5.88
C LYS A 47 13.97 3.23 -6.76
N ARG A 48 14.26 2.18 -7.52
CA ARG A 48 13.21 1.43 -8.20
C ARG A 48 12.38 0.65 -7.19
N VAL A 49 11.08 0.73 -7.35
CA VAL A 49 10.12 -0.04 -6.57
C VAL A 49 9.80 -1.33 -7.32
N HIS A 50 9.73 -2.42 -6.58
CA HIS A 50 9.43 -3.75 -7.10
C HIS A 50 8.17 -4.31 -6.45
N TRP A 51 7.53 -5.28 -7.09
CA TRP A 51 6.29 -5.89 -6.60
C TRP A 51 6.39 -6.46 -5.17
N TYR A 52 7.57 -6.88 -4.72
CA TYR A 52 7.78 -7.45 -3.39
C TYR A 52 8.00 -6.40 -2.28
N ASN A 53 8.18 -5.12 -2.62
CA ASN A 53 8.41 -4.05 -1.64
C ASN A 53 7.45 -2.85 -1.79
N CYS A 54 6.48 -2.93 -2.71
CA CYS A 54 5.54 -1.84 -3.00
C CYS A 54 4.42 -1.69 -1.97
N GLY A 55 4.09 -2.73 -1.21
CA GLY A 55 2.91 -2.77 -0.33
C GLY A 55 2.92 -1.86 0.91
N ARG A 56 3.90 -0.96 1.01
CA ARG A 56 3.99 0.07 2.05
C ARG A 56 3.52 1.45 1.60
N TYR A 57 3.34 1.66 0.31
CA TYR A 57 3.03 2.95 -0.27
C TYR A 57 1.53 3.09 -0.52
N GLY A 58 0.98 4.26 -0.20
CA GLY A 58 -0.42 4.62 -0.42
C GLY A 58 -0.60 5.52 -1.64
N ALA A 59 -1.76 5.45 -2.27
CA ALA A 59 -2.07 6.14 -3.52
C ALA A 59 -1.94 7.67 -3.43
N VAL A 60 -2.14 8.25 -2.25
CA VAL A 60 -1.98 9.70 -2.00
C VAL A 60 -0.58 10.22 -2.33
N SER A 61 0.41 9.33 -2.39
CA SER A 61 1.81 9.66 -2.68
C SER A 61 2.22 9.38 -4.13
N PHE A 62 1.31 8.91 -5.00
CA PHE A 62 1.64 8.51 -6.37
C PHE A 62 1.45 9.67 -7.36
N ALA A 63 2.44 9.90 -8.20
CA ALA A 63 2.28 10.62 -9.45
C ALA A 63 2.59 9.66 -10.61
N VAL A 64 1.70 9.59 -11.59
CA VAL A 64 1.79 8.63 -12.69
C VAL A 64 1.66 9.34 -14.03
N ARG A 65 2.45 8.92 -15.03
CA ARG A 65 2.26 9.40 -16.41
C ARG A 65 0.91 8.94 -16.93
N ARG A 66 0.09 9.88 -17.38
CA ARG A 66 -1.25 9.60 -17.87
C ARG A 66 -1.26 8.50 -18.93
N ASP A 67 -0.35 8.57 -19.89
CA ASP A 67 -0.32 7.62 -21.01
C ASP A 67 0.08 6.21 -20.53
N SER A 68 1.02 6.10 -19.58
CA SER A 68 1.37 4.83 -18.95
C SER A 68 0.21 4.24 -18.15
N LEU A 69 -0.52 5.06 -17.40
CA LEU A 69 -1.70 4.63 -16.66
C LEU A 69 -2.78 4.09 -17.59
N LEU A 70 -3.13 4.83 -18.63
CA LEU A 70 -4.14 4.42 -19.60
C LEU A 70 -3.73 3.16 -20.37
N ALA A 71 -2.49 3.09 -20.82
CA ALA A 71 -1.96 1.93 -21.55
C ALA A 71 -1.88 0.67 -20.65
N SER A 72 -1.63 0.83 -19.35
CA SER A 72 -1.59 -0.29 -18.42
C SER A 72 -2.95 -0.96 -18.22
N GLY A 73 -4.03 -0.21 -18.35
CA GLY A 73 -5.38 -0.66 -18.00
C GLY A 73 -5.51 -1.09 -16.52
N SER A 74 -4.56 -0.69 -15.65
CA SER A 74 -4.62 -1.01 -14.23
C SER A 74 -5.64 -0.13 -13.51
N THR A 75 -6.43 -0.76 -12.64
CA THR A 75 -7.49 -0.07 -11.88
C THR A 75 -7.43 -0.47 -10.42
N PHE A 76 -7.96 0.39 -9.56
CA PHE A 76 -8.12 0.05 -8.14
C PHE A 76 -9.18 -1.02 -7.97
N SER A 77 -8.92 -1.97 -7.08
CA SER A 77 -9.85 -3.05 -6.76
C SER A 77 -11.07 -2.51 -6.01
N LEU A 78 -12.26 -2.86 -6.46
CA LEU A 78 -13.51 -2.53 -5.76
C LEU A 78 -13.80 -3.46 -4.56
N LEU A 79 -13.02 -4.53 -4.41
CA LEU A 79 -13.15 -5.47 -3.30
C LEU A 79 -12.37 -5.03 -2.06
N PHE A 80 -11.38 -4.13 -2.23
CA PHE A 80 -10.49 -3.66 -1.20
C PHE A 80 -10.59 -2.14 -1.07
N GLY A 81 -10.35 -1.63 0.15
CA GLY A 81 -10.34 -0.21 0.43
C GLY A 81 -11.44 0.22 1.40
N GLY A 82 -11.47 1.52 1.66
CA GLY A 82 -12.45 2.09 2.58
C GLY A 82 -13.88 1.90 2.12
N GLY A 83 -14.70 1.27 2.96
CA GLY A 83 -16.10 0.95 2.65
C GLY A 83 -16.29 -0.29 1.77
N ALA A 84 -15.23 -0.91 1.28
CA ALA A 84 -15.29 -2.16 0.53
C ALA A 84 -15.41 -3.39 1.45
N LYS A 85 -15.54 -4.58 0.85
CA LYS A 85 -15.64 -5.85 1.60
C LYS A 85 -14.41 -6.07 2.49
N TYR A 86 -13.21 -5.83 1.94
CA TYR A 86 -11.92 -5.95 2.63
C TYR A 86 -11.36 -4.56 2.92
N SER A 87 -10.94 -4.32 4.14
CA SER A 87 -10.72 -2.97 4.71
C SER A 87 -9.60 -2.15 4.08
N ASN A 88 -8.60 -2.80 3.46
CA ASN A 88 -7.46 -2.11 2.85
C ASN A 88 -6.71 -3.02 1.88
N GLY A 89 -5.81 -2.46 1.07
CA GLY A 89 -4.91 -3.21 0.18
C GLY A 89 -5.07 -2.87 -1.30
N GLU A 90 -6.01 -2.00 -1.65
CA GLU A 90 -6.24 -1.52 -3.01
C GLU A 90 -4.98 -0.92 -3.64
N ASP A 91 -4.25 -0.11 -2.88
CA ASP A 91 -3.00 0.53 -3.31
C ASP A 91 -1.91 -0.51 -3.61
N SER A 92 -1.79 -1.50 -2.72
CA SER A 92 -0.82 -2.59 -2.89
C SER A 92 -1.12 -3.45 -4.10
N LEU A 93 -2.40 -3.74 -4.35
CA LEU A 93 -2.83 -4.51 -5.52
C LEU A 93 -2.58 -3.73 -6.80
N PHE A 94 -2.98 -2.45 -6.83
CA PHE A 94 -2.76 -1.56 -7.97
C PHE A 94 -1.27 -1.45 -8.33
N LEU A 95 -0.40 -1.16 -7.35
CA LEU A 95 1.04 -1.07 -7.56
C LEU A 95 1.64 -2.39 -8.04
N THR A 96 1.24 -3.49 -7.43
CA THR A 96 1.73 -4.82 -7.81
C THR A 96 1.37 -5.14 -9.25
N GLU A 97 0.12 -4.93 -9.65
CA GLU A 97 -0.37 -5.14 -11.00
C GLU A 97 0.36 -4.24 -12.01
N PHE A 98 0.48 -2.93 -11.72
CA PHE A 98 1.15 -1.96 -12.58
C PHE A 98 2.62 -2.35 -12.82
N ILE A 99 3.33 -2.75 -11.77
CA ILE A 99 4.73 -3.20 -11.86
C ILE A 99 4.85 -4.53 -12.63
N GLN A 100 3.94 -5.49 -12.39
CA GLN A 100 3.95 -6.79 -13.08
C GLN A 100 3.66 -6.67 -14.58
N LYS A 101 2.90 -5.65 -14.99
CA LYS A 101 2.69 -5.30 -16.40
C LYS A 101 3.91 -4.65 -17.07
N GLY A 102 5.00 -4.47 -16.34
CA GLY A 102 6.29 -3.99 -16.85
C GLY A 102 6.55 -2.50 -16.66
N TYR A 103 5.59 -1.74 -16.09
CA TYR A 103 5.74 -0.32 -15.83
C TYR A 103 6.74 -0.06 -14.69
N LYS A 104 7.47 1.03 -14.82
CA LYS A 104 8.59 1.36 -13.93
C LYS A 104 8.16 2.37 -12.89
N VAL A 105 8.18 1.95 -11.63
CA VAL A 105 7.87 2.77 -10.46
C VAL A 105 9.16 3.11 -9.72
N TYR A 106 9.33 4.37 -9.34
CA TYR A 106 10.48 4.86 -8.57
C TYR A 106 10.03 5.66 -7.36
N THR A 107 10.89 5.78 -6.37
CA THR A 107 10.71 6.72 -5.25
C THR A 107 11.47 8.01 -5.52
N ALA A 108 10.98 9.14 -4.96
CA ALA A 108 11.69 10.40 -4.90
C ALA A 108 11.73 10.94 -3.46
N PRO A 109 12.88 11.39 -2.95
CA PRO A 109 13.02 11.95 -1.59
C PRO A 109 12.54 13.41 -1.54
N VAL A 110 11.33 13.63 -2.01
CA VAL A 110 10.67 14.93 -2.07
C VAL A 110 9.33 14.81 -1.37
N THR A 111 9.03 15.72 -0.48
CA THR A 111 7.70 15.86 0.14
C THR A 111 6.84 16.74 -0.75
N ILE A 112 5.63 16.28 -1.05
CA ILE A 112 4.69 16.99 -1.93
C ILE A 112 3.43 17.46 -1.21
N GLY A 113 3.24 17.04 0.04
CA GLY A 113 2.08 17.41 0.84
C GLY A 113 2.19 16.86 2.25
N ARG A 114 1.20 17.20 3.06
CA ARG A 114 1.05 16.73 4.43
C ARG A 114 -0.37 16.27 4.69
N GLU A 115 -0.53 15.32 5.59
CA GLU A 115 -1.83 14.92 6.14
C GLU A 115 -2.28 15.95 7.18
N GLU A 116 -3.51 16.48 7.04
CA GLU A 116 -4.09 17.27 8.12
C GLU A 116 -4.47 16.37 9.29
N ALA A 117 -4.24 16.88 10.49
CA ALA A 117 -4.56 16.19 11.72
C ALA A 117 -6.08 15.93 11.80
N GLY A 118 -6.48 14.68 11.66
CA GLY A 118 -7.86 14.23 11.81
C GLY A 118 -7.90 12.83 12.41
N ASP A 119 -8.95 12.53 13.16
CA ASP A 119 -9.16 11.18 13.68
C ASP A 119 -9.35 10.19 12.53
N SER A 120 -8.37 9.33 12.32
CA SER A 120 -8.45 8.25 11.33
C SER A 120 -9.50 7.24 11.77
N THR A 121 -10.65 7.26 11.11
CA THR A 121 -11.75 6.31 11.36
C THR A 121 -11.57 4.96 10.67
N TRP A 122 -10.47 4.77 9.95
CA TRP A 122 -10.23 3.57 9.12
C TRP A 122 -9.65 2.39 9.89
N PHE A 123 -8.90 2.66 10.94
CA PHE A 123 -8.25 1.63 11.71
C PHE A 123 -9.06 1.30 12.96
N HIS A 124 -9.65 0.12 12.99
CA HIS A 124 -10.46 -0.39 14.11
C HIS A 124 -9.69 -1.37 15.01
N GLY A 125 -8.36 -1.26 15.07
CA GLY A 125 -7.53 -2.16 15.87
C GLY A 125 -7.12 -3.45 15.15
N TYR A 126 -6.24 -4.21 15.79
CA TYR A 126 -5.73 -5.50 15.29
C TYR A 126 -6.66 -6.64 15.68
N ASN A 127 -7.85 -6.69 15.08
CA ASN A 127 -8.90 -7.64 15.34
C ASN A 127 -8.97 -8.77 14.29
N GLU A 128 -9.93 -9.69 14.43
CA GLU A 128 -10.17 -10.79 13.49
C GLU A 128 -10.30 -10.31 12.05
N LYS A 129 -11.12 -9.27 11.81
CA LYS A 129 -11.32 -8.72 10.47
C LYS A 129 -10.03 -8.21 9.85
N PHE A 130 -9.20 -7.51 10.61
CA PHE A 130 -7.90 -7.03 10.15
C PHE A 130 -7.01 -8.18 9.63
N PHE A 131 -6.87 -9.24 10.43
CA PHE A 131 -6.01 -10.36 10.04
C PHE A 131 -6.62 -11.21 8.92
N HIS A 132 -7.92 -11.40 8.94
CA HIS A 132 -8.63 -12.10 7.88
C HIS A 132 -8.46 -11.38 6.53
N ASP A 133 -8.79 -10.09 6.47
CA ASP A 133 -8.68 -9.27 5.26
C ASP A 133 -7.23 -9.21 4.75
N ARG A 134 -6.26 -9.13 5.67
CA ARG A 134 -4.84 -9.22 5.34
C ARG A 134 -4.48 -10.58 4.74
N GLY A 135 -5.08 -11.64 5.20
CA GLY A 135 -4.94 -12.98 4.63
C GLY A 135 -5.46 -13.05 3.20
N VAL A 136 -6.64 -12.49 2.94
CA VAL A 136 -7.21 -12.38 1.59
C VAL A 136 -6.29 -11.56 0.68
N LEU A 137 -5.82 -10.40 1.14
CA LEU A 137 -4.89 -9.56 0.39
C LEU A 137 -3.62 -10.32 0.01
N TYR A 138 -3.03 -11.07 0.95
CA TYR A 138 -1.82 -11.85 0.70
C TYR A 138 -2.03 -12.94 -0.35
N HIS A 139 -3.21 -13.54 -0.42
CA HIS A 139 -3.55 -14.48 -1.50
C HIS A 139 -3.45 -13.81 -2.88
N TYR A 140 -4.06 -12.64 -3.05
CA TYR A 140 -4.04 -11.91 -4.33
C TYR A 140 -2.64 -11.38 -4.68
N LEU A 141 -1.86 -10.91 -3.70
CA LEU A 141 -0.51 -10.38 -3.94
C LEU A 141 0.52 -11.48 -4.22
N TYR A 142 0.43 -12.62 -3.53
CA TYR A 142 1.54 -13.59 -3.45
C TYR A 142 1.15 -15.02 -3.85
N GLY A 143 -0.10 -15.28 -4.10
CA GLY A 143 -0.57 -16.60 -4.54
C GLY A 143 -0.10 -17.72 -3.61
N ARG A 144 0.68 -18.67 -4.15
CA ARG A 144 1.20 -19.83 -3.40
C ARG A 144 2.14 -19.45 -2.25
N LEU A 145 2.74 -18.27 -2.28
CA LEU A 145 3.63 -17.76 -1.21
C LEU A 145 2.88 -17.02 -0.11
N ALA A 146 1.56 -16.86 -0.21
CA ALA A 146 0.75 -16.12 0.78
C ALA A 146 0.94 -16.64 2.21
N GLY A 147 0.91 -17.94 2.43
CA GLY A 147 1.08 -18.54 3.76
C GLY A 147 2.44 -18.25 4.41
N PRO A 148 3.56 -18.57 3.76
CA PRO A 148 4.90 -18.22 4.26
C PRO A 148 5.10 -16.73 4.52
N LEU A 149 4.63 -15.86 3.61
CA LEU A 149 4.78 -14.41 3.76
C LEU A 149 3.87 -13.84 4.85
N ALA A 150 2.67 -14.39 5.04
CA ALA A 150 1.80 -14.07 6.17
C ALA A 150 2.46 -14.39 7.51
N LEU A 151 3.09 -15.56 7.63
CA LEU A 151 3.84 -15.92 8.84
C LEU A 151 5.01 -14.97 9.09
N ARG A 152 5.80 -14.67 8.06
CA ARG A 152 6.91 -13.71 8.17
C ARG A 152 6.39 -12.34 8.66
N PHE A 153 5.30 -11.84 8.10
CA PHE A 153 4.67 -10.58 8.50
C PHE A 153 4.27 -10.60 9.99
N LEU A 154 3.57 -11.64 10.44
CA LEU A 154 3.14 -11.77 11.83
C LEU A 154 4.33 -11.77 12.79
N TYR A 155 5.39 -12.53 12.49
CA TYR A 155 6.56 -12.59 13.37
C TYR A 155 7.38 -11.30 13.36
N ALA A 156 7.52 -10.65 12.20
CA ALA A 156 8.25 -9.40 12.07
C ALA A 156 7.60 -8.24 12.84
N HIS A 157 6.26 -8.25 12.96
CA HIS A 157 5.49 -7.17 13.59
C HIS A 157 4.75 -7.62 14.86
N LYS A 158 5.17 -8.73 15.47
CA LYS A 158 4.51 -9.34 16.63
C LYS A 158 4.25 -8.35 17.78
N GLY A 159 5.23 -7.49 18.09
CA GLY A 159 5.13 -6.54 19.20
C GLY A 159 3.98 -5.55 19.03
N THR A 160 3.72 -5.11 17.80
CA THR A 160 2.66 -4.14 17.50
C THR A 160 1.32 -4.84 17.23
N LEU A 161 1.34 -5.88 16.42
CA LEU A 161 0.12 -6.55 15.93
C LEU A 161 -0.58 -7.40 16.98
N CYS A 162 0.16 -7.93 17.97
CA CYS A 162 -0.35 -8.88 18.96
C CYS A 162 -0.44 -8.26 20.36
N SER A 163 -0.76 -6.96 20.44
CA SER A 163 -1.02 -6.30 21.73
C SER A 163 -2.30 -6.78 22.40
N GLU A 164 -3.34 -7.04 21.61
CA GLU A 164 -4.68 -7.42 22.12
C GLU A 164 -5.08 -8.85 21.73
N VAL A 165 -4.36 -9.48 20.80
CA VAL A 165 -4.66 -10.81 20.27
C VAL A 165 -3.43 -11.70 20.32
N THR A 166 -3.63 -13.00 20.47
CA THR A 166 -2.53 -13.96 20.41
C THR A 166 -2.06 -14.20 18.98
N ILE A 167 -0.77 -14.48 18.81
CA ILE A 167 -0.21 -14.83 17.50
C ILE A 167 -0.89 -16.09 16.89
N LYS A 168 -1.41 -16.98 17.74
CA LYS A 168 -2.16 -18.16 17.31
C LYS A 168 -3.48 -17.77 16.65
N GLN A 169 -4.22 -16.84 17.23
CA GLN A 169 -5.46 -16.30 16.68
C GLN A 169 -5.18 -15.54 15.37
N ALA A 170 -4.24 -14.60 15.38
CA ALA A 170 -3.84 -13.84 14.20
C ALA A 170 -3.46 -14.76 13.02
N LYS A 171 -2.66 -15.80 13.29
CA LYS A 171 -2.28 -16.82 12.31
C LYS A 171 -3.49 -17.58 11.76
N GLN A 172 -4.44 -17.94 12.63
CA GLN A 172 -5.64 -18.66 12.21
C GLN A 172 -6.48 -17.78 11.27
N TRP A 173 -6.78 -16.56 11.67
CA TRP A 173 -7.58 -15.62 10.87
C TRP A 173 -6.94 -15.29 9.50
N MET A 174 -5.62 -15.10 9.45
CA MET A 174 -4.94 -14.93 8.17
C MET A 174 -5.05 -16.18 7.27
N ARG A 175 -4.96 -17.39 7.85
CA ARG A 175 -5.16 -18.63 7.09
C ARG A 175 -6.57 -18.74 6.54
N ASP A 176 -7.57 -18.36 7.33
CA ASP A 176 -8.97 -18.41 6.91
C ASP A 176 -9.23 -17.43 5.77
N GLY A 177 -8.67 -16.23 5.82
CA GLY A 177 -8.69 -15.28 4.71
C GLY A 177 -8.01 -15.80 3.44
N ILE A 178 -6.82 -16.40 3.55
CA ILE A 178 -6.13 -17.05 2.41
C ILE A 178 -7.00 -18.14 1.79
N ARG A 179 -7.66 -18.98 2.61
CA ARG A 179 -8.54 -20.05 2.14
C ARG A 179 -9.81 -19.52 1.48
N GLU A 180 -10.42 -18.47 2.04
CA GLU A 180 -11.60 -17.84 1.44
C GLU A 180 -11.29 -17.35 0.04
N ALA A 181 -10.17 -16.64 -0.12
CA ALA A 181 -9.73 -16.13 -1.41
C ALA A 181 -9.47 -17.24 -2.43
N GLY A 182 -8.81 -18.34 -2.01
CA GLY A 182 -8.52 -19.49 -2.86
C GLY A 182 -9.74 -20.31 -3.31
N LYS A 183 -10.91 -20.15 -2.70
CA LYS A 183 -12.16 -20.79 -3.14
C LYS A 183 -12.92 -19.97 -4.19
N ARG A 184 -12.51 -18.74 -4.43
CA ARG A 184 -13.16 -17.79 -5.36
C ARG A 184 -12.47 -17.67 -6.71
N GLY A 185 -11.26 -18.17 -6.81
CA GLY A 185 -10.48 -18.29 -8.07
C GLY A 185 -10.54 -19.70 -8.59
#